data_3f116262bc7491cafec92987cdd75cde
#
_entry.id   3f116262bc7491cafec92987cdd75cde
#
_cell.length_a   1.000
_cell.length_b   1.000
_cell.length_c   1.000
_cell.angle_alpha   90.00
_cell.angle_beta   90.00
_cell.angle_gamma   90.00
#
_symmetry.space_group_name_H-M   'P 1'
#
loop_
_entity.id
_entity.type
_entity.pdbx_description
1 polymer ?
#
loop_
_entity_poly.entity_id
_entity_poly.type
_entity_poly.pdbx_seq_one_letter_code
_entity_poly.pdbx_strand_id
1 'polypeptide(L)'
;MGLCMIEPLAQNLTPAHPAVLVRDVWMDFPRKQRGQSVPVLERINVEIQPGEFVCVVGPSGCGKTTLLNIIAGFLKASRGEVQVEGESVHGPDPRRIVIFQEGSVFPWLTVSANVGFALSHKTAAERDHIVQHYIDMVGLTGFESAYLRQLSGGMRQRVEIARALAANPEVLYMDEPFGALDYFTRFKMRADLVRIWQQEKKTILFVTHDIDEAIQLADRVVVLSSRPSTIRLILPVSLPRPRDLNSPDYLDTRDRILQALGMSLQNGILPGAGEPEGVGPRTETRSSGG
;
A
#
# COMPACT_ATOMS: atom_id res chain seq x y z
N MET A 1 49.61 28.89 -5.29
CA MET A 1 48.89 27.68 -5.63
C MET A 1 48.09 27.27 -4.41
N GLY A 2 46.82 27.71 -4.30
CA GLY A 2 45.93 27.36 -3.22
C GLY A 2 44.90 26.37 -3.74
N LEU A 3 44.92 25.13 -3.26
CA LEU A 3 43.86 24.16 -3.48
C LEU A 3 42.66 24.61 -2.64
N CYS A 4 41.59 25.03 -3.31
CA CYS A 4 40.26 25.21 -2.72
C CYS A 4 39.66 23.81 -2.58
N MET A 5 39.65 23.27 -1.35
CA MET A 5 38.91 22.05 -1.05
C MET A 5 37.42 22.43 -1.01
N ILE A 6 36.68 21.92 -1.97
CA ILE A 6 35.21 21.96 -1.96
C ILE A 6 34.76 20.86 -1.02
N GLU A 7 34.32 21.21 0.19
CA GLU A 7 33.61 20.30 1.08
C GLU A 7 32.28 19.93 0.42
N PRO A 8 31.88 18.65 0.41
CA PRO A 8 30.54 18.27 -0.01
C PRO A 8 29.55 18.63 1.11
N LEU A 9 28.76 19.67 0.88
CA LEU A 9 27.58 20.02 1.68
C LEU A 9 26.50 18.92 1.46
N ALA A 10 26.68 17.76 2.04
CA ALA A 10 25.59 16.83 2.29
C ALA A 10 24.90 17.26 3.59
N GLN A 11 24.14 18.34 3.54
CA GLN A 11 23.18 18.65 4.59
C GLN A 11 22.03 17.65 4.41
N ASN A 12 21.98 16.62 5.28
CA ASN A 12 20.78 15.87 5.61
C ASN A 12 19.78 16.83 6.26
N LEU A 13 19.11 17.64 5.47
CA LEU A 13 17.93 18.37 5.87
C LEU A 13 16.83 17.31 6.00
N THR A 14 16.60 16.83 7.22
CA THR A 14 15.35 16.15 7.55
C THR A 14 14.23 17.09 7.12
N PRO A 15 13.31 16.69 6.22
CA PRO A 15 12.24 17.57 5.79
C PRO A 15 11.44 18.04 7.00
N ALA A 16 11.04 19.30 6.99
CA ALA A 16 10.41 19.96 8.14
C ALA A 16 9.07 19.33 8.56
N HIS A 17 8.50 18.45 7.72
CA HIS A 17 7.22 17.77 7.96
C HIS A 17 7.21 16.38 7.28
N PRO A 18 6.40 15.42 7.79
CA PRO A 18 6.21 14.12 7.15
C PRO A 18 5.51 14.30 5.79
N ALA A 19 5.79 13.40 4.84
CA ALA A 19 5.09 13.36 3.56
C ALA A 19 3.60 13.05 3.73
N VAL A 20 3.27 12.18 4.72
CA VAL A 20 1.88 11.91 5.10
C VAL A 20 1.76 11.94 6.62
N LEU A 21 0.81 12.71 7.13
CA LEU A 21 0.43 12.75 8.53
C LEU A 21 -1.04 12.36 8.66
N VAL A 22 -1.31 11.30 9.42
CA VAL A 22 -2.65 10.85 9.81
C VAL A 22 -2.77 11.02 11.32
N ARG A 23 -3.71 11.86 11.78
CA ARG A 23 -3.89 12.17 13.20
C ARG A 23 -5.32 11.92 13.64
N ASP A 24 -5.47 10.99 14.59
CA ASP A 24 -6.74 10.61 15.23
C ASP A 24 -7.88 10.35 14.22
N VAL A 25 -7.58 9.61 13.13
CA VAL A 25 -8.54 9.36 12.06
C VAL A 25 -9.49 8.24 12.46
N TRP A 26 -10.80 8.54 12.30
CA TRP A 26 -11.92 7.62 12.49
C TRP A 26 -12.74 7.54 11.22
N MET A 27 -13.33 6.38 10.94
CA MET A 27 -14.25 6.21 9.82
C MET A 27 -15.42 5.32 10.18
N ASP A 28 -16.62 5.88 10.07
CA ASP A 28 -17.89 5.21 10.25
C ASP A 28 -18.72 5.30 8.95
N PHE A 29 -19.23 4.17 8.47
CA PHE A 29 -20.15 4.17 7.33
C PHE A 29 -21.61 4.12 7.80
N PRO A 30 -22.50 4.95 7.24
CA PRO A 30 -23.91 4.91 7.57
C PRO A 30 -24.53 3.58 7.14
N ARG A 31 -25.34 2.97 8.00
CA ARG A 31 -26.15 1.80 7.67
C ARG A 31 -27.50 2.22 7.09
N LYS A 32 -28.09 1.39 6.21
CA LYS A 32 -29.42 1.66 5.64
C LYS A 32 -30.52 1.80 6.71
N GLN A 33 -30.34 1.21 7.88
CA GLN A 33 -31.25 1.42 9.02
C GLN A 33 -30.95 2.75 9.71
N ARG A 34 -31.94 3.60 9.89
CA ARG A 34 -31.81 4.94 10.48
C ARG A 34 -31.06 4.90 11.83
N GLY A 35 -30.01 5.72 11.93
CA GLY A 35 -29.31 5.96 13.19
C GLY A 35 -28.21 4.95 13.54
N GLN A 36 -27.94 3.95 12.70
CA GLN A 36 -26.82 3.02 12.92
C GLN A 36 -25.65 3.33 11.97
N SER A 37 -24.42 3.28 12.49
CA SER A 37 -23.20 3.33 11.70
C SER A 37 -22.38 2.06 11.91
N VAL A 38 -21.53 1.75 10.95
CA VAL A 38 -20.56 0.66 11.04
C VAL A 38 -19.18 1.27 11.21
N PRO A 39 -18.57 1.16 12.40
CA PRO A 39 -17.20 1.64 12.60
C PRO A 39 -16.24 0.76 11.80
N VAL A 40 -15.35 1.39 11.04
CA VAL A 40 -14.34 0.73 10.20
C VAL A 40 -12.95 1.05 10.68
N LEU A 41 -12.65 2.32 10.95
CA LEU A 41 -11.36 2.76 11.47
C LEU A 41 -11.55 3.49 12.79
N GLU A 42 -10.67 3.24 13.73
CA GLU A 42 -10.70 3.84 15.06
C GLU A 42 -9.32 4.35 15.47
N ARG A 43 -9.21 5.67 15.69
CA ARG A 43 -8.03 6.35 16.22
C ARG A 43 -6.73 5.98 15.47
N ILE A 44 -6.75 6.05 14.14
CA ILE A 44 -5.56 5.79 13.34
C ILE A 44 -4.60 6.97 13.44
N ASN A 45 -3.35 6.68 13.84
CA ASN A 45 -2.27 7.65 13.92
C ASN A 45 -1.03 7.07 13.23
N VAL A 46 -0.59 7.68 12.14
CA VAL A 46 0.62 7.27 11.43
C VAL A 46 1.24 8.46 10.71
N GLU A 47 2.56 8.51 10.70
CA GLU A 47 3.37 9.45 9.93
C GLU A 47 4.19 8.67 8.92
N ILE A 48 4.30 9.16 7.69
CA ILE A 48 5.15 8.59 6.64
C ILE A 48 6.17 9.64 6.25
N GLN A 49 7.44 9.27 6.28
CA GLN A 49 8.52 10.20 5.93
C GLN A 49 8.69 10.30 4.41
N PRO A 50 9.19 11.43 3.89
CA PRO A 50 9.51 11.57 2.48
C PRO A 50 10.47 10.47 2.00
N GLY A 51 10.16 9.85 0.85
CA GLY A 51 10.92 8.76 0.26
C GLY A 51 10.76 7.41 0.94
N GLU A 52 9.94 7.30 2.01
CA GLU A 52 9.71 6.06 2.73
C GLU A 52 8.77 5.12 1.96
N PHE A 53 9.05 3.83 1.97
CA PHE A 53 8.14 2.79 1.49
C PHE A 53 7.41 2.18 2.69
N VAL A 54 6.14 2.51 2.88
CA VAL A 54 5.31 1.99 3.97
C VAL A 54 4.29 1.00 3.44
N CYS A 55 4.26 -0.21 4.02
CA CYS A 55 3.21 -1.19 3.74
C CYS A 55 2.19 -1.23 4.87
N VAL A 56 0.90 -1.25 4.53
CA VAL A 56 -0.21 -1.49 5.44
C VAL A 56 -0.74 -2.90 5.23
N VAL A 57 -0.69 -3.72 6.27
CA VAL A 57 -1.21 -5.09 6.26
C VAL A 57 -2.33 -5.26 7.28
N GLY A 58 -3.19 -6.24 7.06
CA GLY A 58 -4.29 -6.54 7.97
C GLY A 58 -5.28 -7.53 7.35
N PRO A 59 -6.21 -8.09 8.15
CA PRO A 59 -7.22 -9.04 7.68
C PRO A 59 -8.04 -8.49 6.51
N SER A 60 -8.61 -9.38 5.70
CA SER A 60 -9.52 -8.98 4.64
C SER A 60 -10.69 -8.18 5.23
N GLY A 61 -11.04 -7.08 4.57
CA GLY A 61 -12.14 -6.23 5.01
C GLY A 61 -11.87 -5.37 6.26
N CYS A 62 -10.66 -5.34 6.82
CA CYS A 62 -10.38 -4.53 8.02
C CYS A 62 -10.42 -3.01 7.76
N GLY A 63 -10.30 -2.52 6.53
CA GLY A 63 -10.36 -1.09 6.22
C GLY A 63 -9.09 -0.51 5.62
N LYS A 64 -8.15 -1.35 5.12
CA LYS A 64 -6.91 -0.90 4.45
C LYS A 64 -7.18 0.05 3.29
N THR A 65 -8.00 -0.39 2.34
CA THR A 65 -8.47 0.44 1.21
C THR A 65 -9.20 1.70 1.68
N THR A 66 -9.97 1.61 2.77
CA THR A 66 -10.64 2.77 3.35
C THR A 66 -9.63 3.80 3.86
N LEU A 67 -8.60 3.37 4.59
CA LEU A 67 -7.53 4.23 5.07
C LEU A 67 -6.78 4.87 3.90
N LEU A 68 -6.40 4.09 2.89
CA LEU A 68 -5.74 4.58 1.69
C LEU A 68 -6.60 5.65 0.99
N ASN A 69 -7.90 5.39 0.79
CA ASN A 69 -8.82 6.33 0.15
C ASN A 69 -9.02 7.63 0.96
N ILE A 70 -8.95 7.58 2.29
CA ILE A 70 -8.99 8.78 3.13
C ILE A 70 -7.70 9.59 2.91
N ILE A 71 -6.53 8.96 2.91
CA ILE A 71 -5.24 9.64 2.72
C ILE A 71 -5.13 10.22 1.30
N ALA A 72 -5.60 9.49 0.29
CA ALA A 72 -5.63 9.98 -1.10
C ALA A 72 -6.68 11.08 -1.35
N GLY A 73 -7.65 11.26 -0.43
CA GLY A 73 -8.69 12.28 -0.53
C GLY A 73 -9.98 11.83 -1.23
N PHE A 74 -10.13 10.55 -1.57
CA PHE A 74 -11.37 10.01 -2.17
C PHE A 74 -12.48 9.80 -1.14
N LEU A 75 -12.13 9.66 0.15
CA LEU A 75 -13.07 9.57 1.26
C LEU A 75 -12.72 10.62 2.31
N LYS A 76 -13.74 11.23 2.90
CA LYS A 76 -13.57 12.12 4.05
C LYS A 76 -13.67 11.30 5.34
N ALA A 77 -12.69 11.44 6.22
CA ALA A 77 -12.74 10.85 7.57
C ALA A 77 -13.96 11.36 8.35
N SER A 78 -14.53 10.52 9.21
CA SER A 78 -15.59 10.92 10.13
C SER A 78 -15.08 11.86 11.23
N ARG A 79 -13.82 11.66 11.67
CA ARG A 79 -13.09 12.50 12.64
C ARG A 79 -11.60 12.43 12.33
N GLY A 80 -10.85 13.37 12.92
CA GLY A 80 -9.41 13.47 12.74
C GLY A 80 -9.03 14.24 11.49
N GLU A 81 -7.74 14.26 11.20
CA GLU A 81 -7.17 14.99 10.07
C GLU A 81 -6.12 14.18 9.33
N VAL A 82 -5.98 14.49 8.05
CA VAL A 82 -4.91 13.97 7.19
C VAL A 82 -4.23 15.15 6.51
N GLN A 83 -2.90 15.13 6.52
CA GLN A 83 -2.08 16.08 5.76
C GLN A 83 -1.15 15.31 4.84
N VAL A 84 -0.90 15.85 3.64
CA VAL A 84 0.08 15.35 2.67
C VAL A 84 0.96 16.53 2.29
N GLU A 85 2.28 16.35 2.42
CA GLU A 85 3.28 17.41 2.23
C GLU A 85 2.94 18.70 3.02
N GLY A 86 2.42 18.52 4.25
CA GLY A 86 2.02 19.63 5.13
C GLY A 86 0.67 20.30 4.79
N GLU A 87 0.02 19.90 3.69
CA GLU A 87 -1.29 20.44 3.27
C GLU A 87 -2.44 19.53 3.73
N SER A 88 -3.49 20.09 4.32
CA SER A 88 -4.68 19.32 4.72
C SER A 88 -5.40 18.72 3.50
N VAL A 89 -5.79 17.45 3.61
CA VAL A 89 -6.49 16.73 2.55
C VAL A 89 -7.98 17.06 2.57
N HIS A 90 -8.46 17.76 1.55
CA HIS A 90 -9.87 18.13 1.41
C HIS A 90 -10.60 17.36 0.29
N GLY A 91 -9.86 16.72 -0.60
CA GLY A 91 -10.39 15.97 -1.74
C GLY A 91 -9.27 15.35 -2.60
N PRO A 92 -9.62 14.73 -3.73
CA PRO A 92 -8.64 14.20 -4.67
C PRO A 92 -7.75 15.30 -5.23
N ASP A 93 -6.48 14.99 -5.45
CA ASP A 93 -5.47 15.91 -6.00
C ASP A 93 -4.64 15.18 -7.06
N PRO A 94 -4.34 15.77 -8.22
CA PRO A 94 -3.51 15.15 -9.27
C PRO A 94 -2.09 14.76 -8.81
N ARG A 95 -1.60 15.35 -7.74
CA ARG A 95 -0.30 15.01 -7.11
C ARG A 95 -0.33 13.71 -6.29
N ARG A 96 -1.53 13.15 -6.06
CA ARG A 96 -1.79 11.93 -5.27
C ARG A 96 -2.31 10.83 -6.18
N ILE A 97 -1.42 10.05 -6.73
CA ILE A 97 -1.77 9.00 -7.70
C ILE A 97 -2.06 7.69 -6.98
N VAL A 98 -3.19 7.07 -7.33
CA VAL A 98 -3.58 5.75 -6.81
C VAL A 98 -3.52 4.71 -7.92
N ILE A 99 -2.83 3.61 -7.67
CA ILE A 99 -2.89 2.37 -8.42
C ILE A 99 -3.88 1.47 -7.70
N PHE A 100 -5.02 1.19 -8.35
CA PHE A 100 -6.09 0.36 -7.78
C PHE A 100 -5.87 -1.13 -8.08
N GLN A 101 -6.53 -1.99 -7.31
CA GLN A 101 -6.51 -3.44 -7.49
C GLN A 101 -7.06 -3.88 -8.86
N GLU A 102 -8.13 -3.23 -9.33
CA GLU A 102 -8.63 -3.39 -10.69
C GLU A 102 -7.96 -2.36 -11.59
N GLY A 103 -7.08 -2.79 -12.48
CA GLY A 103 -6.20 -1.94 -13.29
C GLY A 103 -6.88 -0.69 -13.85
N SER A 104 -6.23 0.45 -13.69
CA SER A 104 -6.74 1.77 -14.05
C SER A 104 -6.25 2.27 -15.41
N VAL A 105 -5.53 1.43 -16.19
CA VAL A 105 -5.02 1.79 -17.52
C VAL A 105 -6.12 1.86 -18.59
N PHE A 106 -5.99 2.78 -19.52
CA PHE A 106 -6.97 3.01 -20.57
C PHE A 106 -6.84 1.97 -21.71
N PRO A 107 -7.81 1.04 -21.88
CA PRO A 107 -7.66 -0.09 -22.81
C PRO A 107 -7.64 0.33 -24.29
N TRP A 108 -8.14 1.51 -24.61
CA TRP A 108 -8.15 2.08 -25.98
C TRP A 108 -6.89 2.87 -26.32
N LEU A 109 -5.97 3.06 -25.38
CA LEU A 109 -4.70 3.76 -25.61
C LEU A 109 -3.54 2.74 -25.75
N THR A 110 -2.51 3.15 -26.48
CA THR A 110 -1.23 2.42 -26.55
C THR A 110 -0.45 2.57 -25.23
N VAL A 111 0.64 1.84 -25.07
CA VAL A 111 1.57 1.96 -23.93
C VAL A 111 2.04 3.40 -23.80
N SER A 112 2.62 4.00 -24.86
CA SER A 112 3.09 5.39 -24.83
C SER A 112 1.99 6.38 -24.48
N ALA A 113 0.80 6.20 -25.06
CA ALA A 113 -0.33 7.10 -24.81
C ALA A 113 -0.86 6.97 -23.37
N ASN A 114 -0.82 5.78 -22.77
CA ASN A 114 -1.13 5.59 -21.36
C ASN A 114 -0.11 6.30 -20.47
N VAL A 115 1.19 6.08 -20.67
CA VAL A 115 2.26 6.69 -19.87
C VAL A 115 2.24 8.21 -19.99
N GLY A 116 2.03 8.73 -21.23
CA GLY A 116 1.98 10.16 -21.51
C GLY A 116 0.67 10.87 -21.14
N PHE A 117 -0.32 10.16 -20.61
CA PHE A 117 -1.67 10.69 -20.40
C PHE A 117 -1.72 11.95 -19.52
N ALA A 118 -0.97 11.95 -18.41
CA ALA A 118 -0.92 13.08 -17.48
C ALA A 118 -0.03 14.24 -17.96
N LEU A 119 0.68 14.09 -19.09
CA LEU A 119 1.70 15.02 -19.58
C LEU A 119 1.19 15.99 -20.65
N SER A 120 -0.13 16.24 -20.73
CA SER A 120 -0.73 17.12 -21.74
C SER A 120 -0.27 18.58 -21.67
N HIS A 121 0.24 18.99 -20.51
CA HIS A 121 0.78 20.35 -20.28
C HIS A 121 2.25 20.51 -20.72
N LYS A 122 2.93 19.42 -21.11
CA LYS A 122 4.32 19.43 -21.56
C LYS A 122 4.40 19.61 -23.08
N THR A 123 5.52 20.11 -23.56
CA THR A 123 5.82 20.11 -25.00
C THR A 123 5.94 18.68 -25.53
N ALA A 124 5.77 18.47 -26.83
CA ALA A 124 5.86 17.13 -27.44
C ALA A 124 7.22 16.47 -27.12
N ALA A 125 8.32 17.21 -27.28
CA ALA A 125 9.67 16.68 -27.04
C ALA A 125 9.90 16.29 -25.57
N GLU A 126 9.46 17.12 -24.60
CA GLU A 126 9.54 16.80 -23.19
C GLU A 126 8.71 15.57 -22.83
N ARG A 127 7.48 15.51 -23.35
CA ARG A 127 6.59 14.39 -23.14
C ARG A 127 7.19 13.08 -23.67
N ASP A 128 7.68 13.09 -24.90
CA ASP A 128 8.25 11.89 -25.52
C ASP A 128 9.50 11.41 -24.76
N HIS A 129 10.34 12.32 -24.25
CA HIS A 129 11.48 11.99 -23.42
C HIS A 129 11.05 11.34 -22.09
N ILE A 130 10.06 11.92 -21.38
CA ILE A 130 9.53 11.37 -20.11
C ILE A 130 8.89 9.99 -20.36
N VAL A 131 8.08 9.86 -21.39
CA VAL A 131 7.41 8.61 -21.75
C VAL A 131 8.42 7.51 -22.02
N GLN A 132 9.44 7.80 -22.85
CA GLN A 132 10.47 6.80 -23.16
C GLN A 132 11.25 6.41 -21.90
N HIS A 133 11.64 7.36 -21.07
CA HIS A 133 12.35 7.11 -19.82
C HIS A 133 11.59 6.10 -18.92
N TYR A 134 10.29 6.30 -18.69
CA TYR A 134 9.52 5.40 -17.83
C TYR A 134 9.18 4.06 -18.51
N ILE A 135 9.01 4.02 -19.83
CA ILE A 135 8.86 2.76 -20.57
C ILE A 135 10.12 1.90 -20.44
N ASP A 136 11.30 2.50 -20.59
CA ASP A 136 12.58 1.80 -20.43
C ASP A 136 12.78 1.33 -19.00
N MET A 137 12.47 2.19 -18.02
CA MET A 137 12.60 1.90 -16.59
C MET A 137 11.79 0.67 -16.17
N VAL A 138 10.56 0.51 -16.69
CA VAL A 138 9.70 -0.64 -16.39
C VAL A 138 9.97 -1.84 -17.31
N GLY A 139 10.91 -1.74 -18.26
CA GLY A 139 11.29 -2.81 -19.18
C GLY A 139 10.22 -3.15 -20.21
N LEU A 140 9.60 -2.12 -20.79
CA LEU A 140 8.61 -2.22 -21.87
C LEU A 140 9.10 -1.62 -23.19
N THR A 141 10.44 -1.41 -23.33
CA THR A 141 11.07 -0.99 -24.57
C THR A 141 10.69 -1.92 -25.73
N GLY A 142 10.26 -1.36 -26.85
CA GLY A 142 9.74 -2.10 -28.01
C GLY A 142 8.22 -2.38 -27.99
N PHE A 143 7.52 -1.99 -26.91
CA PHE A 143 6.07 -2.14 -26.79
C PHE A 143 5.33 -0.79 -26.79
N GLU A 144 5.99 0.31 -27.17
CA GLU A 144 5.48 1.69 -27.10
C GLU A 144 4.15 1.86 -27.85
N SER A 145 4.03 1.24 -29.01
CA SER A 145 2.83 1.30 -29.87
C SER A 145 1.81 0.18 -29.62
N ALA A 146 2.12 -0.77 -28.72
CA ALA A 146 1.23 -1.88 -28.40
C ALA A 146 0.00 -1.39 -27.62
N TYR A 147 -1.16 -1.99 -27.90
CA TYR A 147 -2.38 -1.81 -27.11
C TYR A 147 -2.40 -2.78 -25.92
N LEU A 148 -3.11 -2.42 -24.84
CA LEU A 148 -3.15 -3.21 -23.60
C LEU A 148 -3.65 -4.65 -23.80
N ARG A 149 -4.53 -4.90 -24.77
CA ARG A 149 -5.01 -6.24 -25.12
C ARG A 149 -3.92 -7.18 -25.64
N GLN A 150 -2.79 -6.64 -26.10
CA GLN A 150 -1.64 -7.38 -26.64
C GLN A 150 -0.62 -7.70 -25.54
N LEU A 151 -0.84 -7.21 -24.31
CA LEU A 151 0.08 -7.33 -23.19
C LEU A 151 -0.37 -8.41 -22.21
N SER A 152 0.61 -9.07 -21.55
CA SER A 152 0.36 -9.93 -20.39
C SER A 152 -0.13 -9.12 -19.18
N GLY A 153 -0.67 -9.79 -18.15
CA GLY A 153 -1.08 -9.14 -16.90
C GLY A 153 0.05 -8.33 -16.25
N GLY A 154 1.24 -8.93 -16.15
CA GLY A 154 2.41 -8.24 -15.59
C GLY A 154 2.88 -7.06 -16.44
N MET A 155 2.78 -7.14 -17.78
CA MET A 155 3.10 -6.00 -18.65
C MET A 155 2.09 -4.86 -18.47
N ARG A 156 0.81 -5.15 -18.33
CA ARG A 156 -0.21 -4.13 -18.02
C ARG A 156 0.07 -3.44 -16.69
N GLN A 157 0.46 -4.21 -15.66
CA GLN A 157 0.85 -3.65 -14.36
C GLN A 157 2.06 -2.70 -14.48
N ARG A 158 3.05 -3.05 -15.31
CA ARG A 158 4.20 -2.17 -15.59
C ARG A 158 3.79 -0.87 -16.30
N VAL A 159 2.84 -0.93 -17.23
CA VAL A 159 2.27 0.29 -17.86
C VAL A 159 1.62 1.18 -16.80
N GLU A 160 0.89 0.60 -15.87
CA GLU A 160 0.21 1.33 -14.79
C GLU A 160 1.21 2.05 -13.87
N ILE A 161 2.27 1.34 -13.47
CA ILE A 161 3.37 1.93 -12.67
C ILE A 161 4.06 3.05 -13.44
N ALA A 162 4.41 2.82 -14.72
CA ALA A 162 5.05 3.84 -15.57
C ALA A 162 4.18 5.09 -15.71
N ARG A 163 2.87 4.92 -15.96
CA ARG A 163 1.91 6.03 -16.04
C ARG A 163 1.82 6.82 -14.74
N ALA A 164 1.78 6.11 -13.62
CA ALA A 164 1.71 6.72 -12.30
C ALA A 164 2.97 7.54 -11.99
N LEU A 165 4.15 7.00 -12.28
CA LEU A 165 5.43 7.68 -12.07
C LEU A 165 5.64 8.86 -13.03
N ALA A 166 5.22 8.74 -14.29
CA ALA A 166 5.32 9.81 -15.28
C ALA A 166 4.55 11.07 -14.85
N ALA A 167 3.46 10.92 -14.11
CA ALA A 167 2.72 12.04 -13.53
C ALA A 167 3.48 12.76 -12.40
N ASN A 168 4.66 12.26 -12.00
CA ASN A 168 5.51 12.81 -10.95
C ASN A 168 4.79 13.06 -9.61
N PRO A 169 4.14 12.05 -9.01
CA PRO A 169 3.37 12.22 -7.79
C PRO A 169 4.26 12.56 -6.59
N GLU A 170 3.69 13.28 -5.61
CA GLU A 170 4.30 13.48 -4.28
C GLU A 170 4.32 12.17 -3.49
N VAL A 171 3.16 11.48 -3.50
CA VAL A 171 2.98 10.18 -2.86
C VAL A 171 2.28 9.23 -3.83
N LEU A 172 2.83 8.03 -3.98
CA LEU A 172 2.24 6.96 -4.79
C LEU A 172 1.51 5.98 -3.87
N TYR A 173 0.22 5.85 -4.08
CA TYR A 173 -0.64 4.93 -3.34
C TYR A 173 -0.90 3.67 -4.16
N MET A 174 -0.79 2.50 -3.55
CA MET A 174 -1.01 1.22 -4.22
C MET A 174 -1.94 0.35 -3.38
N ASP A 175 -3.10 -0.03 -3.94
CA ASP A 175 -4.08 -0.90 -3.28
C ASP A 175 -4.05 -2.29 -3.91
N GLU A 176 -3.39 -3.24 -3.24
CA GLU A 176 -3.22 -4.64 -3.67
C GLU A 176 -2.79 -4.79 -5.15
N PRO A 177 -1.77 -4.06 -5.64
CA PRO A 177 -1.50 -3.94 -7.07
C PRO A 177 -1.09 -5.26 -7.72
N PHE A 178 -0.64 -6.24 -6.95
CA PHE A 178 -0.19 -7.54 -7.46
C PHE A 178 -1.20 -8.67 -7.25
N GLY A 179 -2.38 -8.37 -6.71
CA GLY A 179 -3.40 -9.38 -6.36
C GLY A 179 -3.86 -10.25 -7.53
N ALA A 180 -3.94 -9.69 -8.74
CA ALA A 180 -4.37 -10.38 -9.95
C ALA A 180 -3.25 -11.13 -10.70
N LEU A 181 -1.99 -11.07 -10.24
CA LEU A 181 -0.84 -11.68 -10.90
C LEU A 181 -0.59 -13.10 -10.38
N ASP A 182 -0.11 -13.98 -11.28
CA ASP A 182 0.41 -15.29 -10.90
C ASP A 182 1.67 -15.17 -10.02
N TYR A 183 2.03 -16.26 -9.34
CA TYR A 183 3.13 -16.29 -8.37
C TYR A 183 4.47 -15.79 -8.95
N PHE A 184 4.88 -16.29 -10.12
CA PHE A 184 6.18 -15.94 -10.70
C PHE A 184 6.22 -14.49 -11.18
N THR A 185 5.17 -14.03 -11.81
CA THR A 185 5.01 -12.63 -12.26
C THR A 185 5.02 -11.70 -11.05
N ARG A 186 4.31 -12.04 -9.98
CA ARG A 186 4.28 -11.28 -8.73
C ARG A 186 5.68 -11.16 -8.11
N PHE A 187 6.40 -12.29 -8.00
CA PHE A 187 7.76 -12.29 -7.45
C PHE A 187 8.69 -11.34 -8.23
N LYS A 188 8.64 -11.39 -9.57
CA LYS A 188 9.42 -10.51 -10.43
C LYS A 188 9.00 -9.04 -10.27
N MET A 189 7.71 -8.76 -10.20
CA MET A 189 7.18 -7.40 -10.03
C MET A 189 7.59 -6.76 -8.71
N ARG A 190 7.70 -7.53 -7.62
CA ARG A 190 8.23 -7.04 -6.34
C ARG A 190 9.68 -6.55 -6.49
N ALA A 191 10.54 -7.35 -7.11
CA ALA A 191 11.94 -6.98 -7.35
C ALA A 191 12.05 -5.74 -8.24
N ASP A 192 11.25 -5.67 -9.32
CA ASP A 192 11.21 -4.51 -10.21
C ASP A 192 10.75 -3.24 -9.48
N LEU A 193 9.70 -3.35 -8.65
CA LEU A 193 9.18 -2.20 -7.89
C LEU A 193 10.22 -1.67 -6.89
N VAL A 194 10.96 -2.55 -6.21
CA VAL A 194 12.05 -2.14 -5.32
C VAL A 194 13.12 -1.38 -6.10
N ARG A 195 13.52 -1.89 -7.26
CA ARG A 195 14.52 -1.25 -8.13
C ARG A 195 14.06 0.15 -8.58
N ILE A 196 12.82 0.26 -9.05
CA ILE A 196 12.20 1.52 -9.48
C ILE A 196 12.15 2.51 -8.31
N TRP A 197 11.68 2.07 -7.15
CA TRP A 197 11.60 2.91 -5.95
C TRP A 197 12.98 3.41 -5.50
N GLN A 198 14.03 2.57 -5.56
CA GLN A 198 15.40 2.98 -5.21
C GLN A 198 15.95 4.06 -6.15
N GLN A 199 15.53 4.08 -7.42
CA GLN A 199 15.91 5.09 -8.41
C GLN A 199 15.11 6.39 -8.21
N GLU A 200 13.80 6.30 -8.06
CA GLU A 200 12.90 7.46 -8.00
C GLU A 200 12.81 8.12 -6.62
N LYS A 201 13.09 7.36 -5.54
CA LYS A 201 13.00 7.85 -4.15
C LYS A 201 11.63 8.47 -3.79
N LYS A 202 10.56 7.98 -4.42
CA LYS A 202 9.20 8.43 -4.15
C LYS A 202 8.69 7.88 -2.82
N THR A 203 7.84 8.65 -2.15
CA THR A 203 7.08 8.15 -1.00
C THR A 203 6.02 7.17 -1.49
N ILE A 204 5.95 5.98 -0.92
CA ILE A 204 4.99 4.95 -1.32
C ILE A 204 4.19 4.47 -0.11
N LEU A 205 2.87 4.49 -0.24
CA LEU A 205 1.94 3.79 0.65
C LEU A 205 1.33 2.60 -0.09
N PHE A 206 1.70 1.41 0.34
CA PHE A 206 1.33 0.14 -0.28
C PHE A 206 0.40 -0.65 0.63
N VAL A 207 -0.75 -1.04 0.14
CA VAL A 207 -1.72 -1.88 0.86
C VAL A 207 -1.66 -3.29 0.30
N THR A 208 -1.54 -4.28 1.19
CA THR A 208 -1.56 -5.70 0.82
C THR A 208 -2.12 -6.56 1.96
N HIS A 209 -2.54 -7.76 1.65
CA HIS A 209 -2.82 -8.81 2.63
C HIS A 209 -1.67 -9.85 2.71
N ASP A 210 -0.67 -9.74 1.86
CA ASP A 210 0.50 -10.64 1.78
C ASP A 210 1.63 -10.09 2.65
N ILE A 211 1.95 -10.83 3.74
CA ILE A 211 2.98 -10.44 4.70
C ILE A 211 4.37 -10.46 4.06
N ASP A 212 4.65 -11.45 3.21
CA ASP A 212 5.94 -11.55 2.53
C ASP A 212 6.13 -10.39 1.52
N GLU A 213 5.06 -9.92 0.87
CA GLU A 213 5.09 -8.68 0.09
C GLU A 213 5.52 -7.50 0.95
N ALA A 214 4.84 -7.31 2.07
CA ALA A 214 5.10 -6.19 2.96
C ALA A 214 6.55 -6.22 3.47
N ILE A 215 7.04 -7.38 3.92
CA ILE A 215 8.43 -7.51 4.40
C ILE A 215 9.42 -7.28 3.26
N GLN A 216 9.19 -7.78 2.05
CA GLN A 216 10.12 -7.61 0.93
C GLN A 216 10.22 -6.17 0.43
N LEU A 217 9.13 -5.41 0.47
CA LEU A 217 9.04 -4.08 -0.12
C LEU A 217 9.32 -2.95 0.88
N ALA A 218 8.75 -3.02 2.08
CA ALA A 218 8.65 -1.88 2.98
C ALA A 218 9.94 -1.53 3.73
N ASP A 219 10.11 -0.24 4.06
CA ASP A 219 11.00 0.20 5.14
C ASP A 219 10.29 0.05 6.49
N ARG A 220 8.96 0.15 6.49
CA ARG A 220 8.13 0.01 7.67
C ARG A 220 6.79 -0.64 7.36
N VAL A 221 6.36 -1.57 8.20
CA VAL A 221 5.06 -2.25 8.08
C VAL A 221 4.13 -1.76 9.18
N VAL A 222 2.94 -1.34 8.79
CA VAL A 222 1.83 -0.96 9.67
C VAL A 222 0.81 -2.08 9.67
N VAL A 223 0.56 -2.67 10.85
CA VAL A 223 -0.37 -3.79 11.02
C VAL A 223 -1.69 -3.29 11.59
N LEU A 224 -2.78 -3.49 10.87
CA LEU A 224 -4.14 -3.16 11.32
C LEU A 224 -4.82 -4.36 11.97
N SER A 225 -5.66 -4.10 12.98
CA SER A 225 -6.56 -5.09 13.58
C SER A 225 -7.75 -5.41 12.67
N SER A 226 -8.59 -6.38 13.06
CA SER A 226 -9.97 -6.51 12.54
C SER A 226 -10.82 -5.30 12.92
N ARG A 227 -12.01 -5.16 12.27
CA ARG A 227 -12.93 -4.04 12.53
C ARG A 227 -13.49 -4.02 13.95
N PRO A 228 -13.65 -2.81 14.53
CA PRO A 228 -13.11 -1.53 14.10
C PRO A 228 -11.59 -1.53 14.18
N SER A 229 -10.93 -1.12 13.07
CA SER A 229 -9.48 -1.27 12.94
C SER A 229 -8.72 -0.19 13.69
N THR A 230 -7.77 -0.64 14.47
CA THR A 230 -6.71 0.17 15.10
C THR A 230 -5.34 -0.28 14.59
N ILE A 231 -4.32 0.53 14.77
CA ILE A 231 -2.94 0.10 14.52
C ILE A 231 -2.48 -0.79 15.69
N ARG A 232 -2.17 -2.05 15.40
CA ARG A 232 -1.65 -3.03 16.36
C ARG A 232 -0.14 -2.96 16.53
N LEU A 233 0.55 -2.68 15.41
CA LEU A 233 2.01 -2.67 15.36
C LEU A 233 2.48 -1.74 14.24
N ILE A 234 3.53 -0.99 14.49
CA ILE A 234 4.35 -0.32 13.48
C ILE A 234 5.75 -0.91 13.61
N LEU A 235 6.19 -1.64 12.58
CA LEU A 235 7.43 -2.40 12.59
C LEU A 235 8.41 -1.86 11.54
N PRO A 236 9.56 -1.28 11.94
CA PRO A 236 10.66 -1.00 11.03
C PRO A 236 11.25 -2.31 10.48
N VAL A 237 11.52 -2.36 9.17
CA VAL A 237 12.12 -3.51 8.49
C VAL A 237 13.53 -3.14 8.08
N SER A 238 14.49 -3.29 8.99
CA SER A 238 15.90 -2.93 8.80
C SER A 238 16.72 -3.99 8.07
N LEU A 239 16.06 -4.90 7.34
CA LEU A 239 16.71 -5.97 6.57
C LEU A 239 17.35 -5.40 5.30
N PRO A 240 18.61 -5.77 4.96
CA PRO A 240 19.25 -5.35 3.73
C PRO A 240 18.51 -5.88 2.50
N ARG A 241 18.46 -5.08 1.43
CA ARG A 241 17.89 -5.49 0.14
C ARG A 241 18.98 -5.97 -0.82
N PRO A 242 18.81 -7.07 -1.59
CA PRO A 242 17.63 -7.95 -1.61
C PRO A 242 17.47 -8.76 -0.34
N ARG A 243 16.24 -8.92 0.15
CA ARG A 243 15.92 -9.61 1.41
C ARG A 243 15.91 -11.12 1.21
N ASP A 244 16.67 -11.84 2.04
CA ASP A 244 16.67 -13.31 2.06
C ASP A 244 15.47 -13.81 2.90
N LEU A 245 14.52 -14.46 2.25
CA LEU A 245 13.30 -15.02 2.82
C LEU A 245 13.57 -16.11 3.88
N ASN A 246 14.75 -16.71 3.86
CA ASN A 246 15.12 -17.78 4.76
C ASN A 246 16.02 -17.32 5.91
N SER A 247 16.39 -16.06 5.94
CA SER A 247 17.23 -15.53 7.03
C SER A 247 16.47 -15.52 8.36
N PRO A 248 17.12 -15.79 9.49
CA PRO A 248 16.50 -15.78 10.80
C PRO A 248 15.79 -14.44 11.10
N ASP A 249 16.40 -13.31 10.72
CA ASP A 249 15.84 -11.98 10.94
C ASP A 249 14.57 -11.73 10.11
N TYR A 250 14.50 -12.31 8.89
CA TYR A 250 13.29 -12.27 8.07
C TYR A 250 12.16 -13.07 8.71
N LEU A 251 12.48 -14.27 9.19
CA LEU A 251 11.51 -15.14 9.87
C LEU A 251 11.00 -14.50 11.16
N ASP A 252 11.87 -13.90 11.98
CA ASP A 252 11.47 -13.16 13.18
C ASP A 252 10.54 -11.98 12.84
N THR A 253 10.90 -11.20 11.81
CA THR A 253 10.06 -10.09 11.33
C THR A 253 8.67 -10.57 10.92
N ARG A 254 8.59 -11.67 10.18
CA ARG A 254 7.33 -12.31 9.76
C ARG A 254 6.50 -12.79 10.95
N ASP A 255 7.14 -13.45 11.90
CA ASP A 255 6.46 -13.98 13.09
C ASP A 255 5.89 -12.87 13.97
N ARG A 256 6.60 -11.75 14.12
CA ARG A 256 6.09 -10.56 14.83
C ARG A 256 4.86 -9.97 14.15
N ILE A 257 4.82 -9.91 12.82
CA ILE A 257 3.64 -9.45 12.08
C ILE A 257 2.48 -10.42 12.26
N LEU A 258 2.73 -11.75 12.15
CA LEU A 258 1.72 -12.78 12.38
C LEU A 258 1.13 -12.71 13.79
N GLN A 259 1.96 -12.55 14.81
CA GLN A 259 1.50 -12.36 16.19
C GLN A 259 0.64 -11.12 16.36
N ALA A 260 1.02 -10.00 15.74
CA ALA A 260 0.23 -8.76 15.77
C ALA A 260 -1.13 -8.92 15.06
N LEU A 261 -1.22 -9.81 14.06
CA LEU A 261 -2.48 -10.20 13.41
C LEU A 261 -3.30 -11.20 14.24
N GLY A 262 -2.79 -11.69 15.36
CA GLY A 262 -3.43 -12.71 16.19
C GLY A 262 -3.26 -14.13 15.64
N MET A 263 -2.29 -14.36 14.74
CA MET A 263 -1.94 -15.66 14.17
C MET A 263 -0.68 -16.20 14.87
N SER A 264 -0.74 -17.42 15.40
CA SER A 264 0.43 -18.09 15.97
C SER A 264 0.75 -19.34 15.16
N LEU A 265 1.97 -19.41 14.62
CA LEU A 265 2.44 -20.60 13.91
C LEU A 265 2.69 -21.80 14.84
N GLN A 266 2.83 -21.54 16.17
CA GLN A 266 3.16 -22.59 17.14
C GLN A 266 2.00 -23.53 17.49
N ASN A 267 0.73 -23.16 17.21
CA ASN A 267 -0.44 -23.93 17.63
C ASN A 267 -1.27 -24.53 16.49
N GLY A 268 -0.94 -24.33 15.22
CA GLY A 268 -1.67 -24.94 14.08
C GLY A 268 -3.18 -24.60 14.02
N ILE A 269 -3.68 -23.68 14.86
CA ILE A 269 -5.09 -23.33 15.00
C ILE A 269 -5.27 -21.91 14.51
N LEU A 270 -6.08 -21.75 13.46
CA LEU A 270 -6.62 -20.44 13.05
C LEU A 270 -7.50 -19.90 14.18
N PRO A 271 -7.24 -18.73 14.76
CA PRO A 271 -8.15 -18.14 15.73
C PRO A 271 -9.39 -17.64 14.99
N GLY A 272 -10.53 -18.23 15.28
CA GLY A 272 -11.80 -17.77 14.66
C GLY A 272 -13.01 -18.65 14.84
N ALA A 273 -12.92 -19.79 15.53
CA ALA A 273 -14.10 -20.48 16.02
C ALA A 273 -14.34 -19.98 17.46
N GLY A 274 -15.28 -19.05 17.64
CA GLY A 274 -15.80 -18.69 18.94
C GLY A 274 -16.19 -19.97 19.69
N GLU A 275 -15.81 -20.06 20.97
CA GLU A 275 -16.28 -21.12 21.85
C GLU A 275 -17.81 -21.20 21.73
N PRO A 276 -18.41 -22.39 21.54
CA PRO A 276 -19.86 -22.52 21.64
C PRO A 276 -20.24 -22.22 23.10
N GLU A 277 -21.08 -21.21 23.30
CA GLU A 277 -21.70 -20.95 24.59
C GLU A 277 -22.22 -22.23 25.18
N GLY A 278 -21.82 -22.48 26.44
CA GLY A 278 -22.09 -23.69 27.17
C GLY A 278 -23.60 -24.03 27.19
N VAL A 279 -23.93 -25.14 26.56
CA VAL A 279 -25.21 -25.82 26.79
C VAL A 279 -25.12 -26.38 28.20
N GLY A 280 -25.81 -25.71 29.13
CA GLY A 280 -26.01 -26.17 30.49
C GLY A 280 -26.63 -27.56 30.52
N PRO A 281 -26.37 -28.38 31.55
CA PRO A 281 -26.86 -29.75 31.63
C PRO A 281 -28.38 -29.83 31.63
N ARG A 282 -28.97 -30.55 30.66
CA ARG A 282 -30.38 -30.91 30.65
C ARG A 282 -30.63 -31.83 31.85
N THR A 283 -31.37 -31.37 32.81
CA THR A 283 -31.94 -32.18 33.86
C THR A 283 -33.01 -33.10 33.24
N GLU A 284 -32.69 -34.38 33.15
CA GLU A 284 -33.69 -35.44 32.89
C GLU A 284 -34.63 -35.54 34.10
N THR A 285 -35.86 -35.07 33.98
CA THR A 285 -36.93 -35.43 34.87
C THR A 285 -37.49 -36.79 34.46
N ARG A 286 -37.11 -37.83 35.22
CA ARG A 286 -37.84 -39.11 35.23
C ARG A 286 -39.25 -38.85 35.73
N SER A 287 -40.27 -39.10 34.89
CA SER A 287 -41.64 -39.34 35.36
C SER A 287 -41.82 -40.84 35.44
N SER A 288 -41.91 -41.30 36.68
CA SER A 288 -42.43 -42.61 37.05
C SER A 288 -43.96 -42.53 37.16
N GLY A 289 -44.67 -43.53 36.68
CA GLY A 289 -45.94 -43.92 37.25
C GLY A 289 -47.14 -43.97 36.33
N GLY A 290 -47.73 -45.16 36.27
CA GLY A 290 -49.10 -45.42 35.95
C GLY A 290 -49.37 -46.22 34.69
#